data_fc000760a7d19017f6ac36138361a0ca
#
_entry.id   fc000760a7d19017f6ac36138361a0ca
#
_cell.length_a   1.000
_cell.length_b   1.000
_cell.length_c   1.000
_cell.angle_alpha   90.00
_cell.angle_beta   90.00
_cell.angle_gamma   90.00
#
_symmetry.space_group_name_H-M   'P 1'
#
loop_
_entity.id
_entity.type
_entity.pdbx_description
1 polymer ?
#
loop_
_entity_poly.entity_id
_entity_poly.type
_entity_poly.pdbx_seq_one_letter_code
_entity_poly.pdbx_strand_id
1 'polypeptide(L)'
;MKCQRGGLRRVLTAALATAAALWTLTAPAHAVQATPATLYSLPSSASCTKAYTNCVLYPKAAALPDGRLVAAFEDSTVQSSGSAAGQTIPIYKSDDNGATWQYLTGVKAPAYASSNSAYAQYVSNWTNPYFYVLPQAVGNLAAGTLMLASVVSGDDAYYLDQVKANGSYTPTHDGDRSNTAIALYASTDNGATWSFENIIATGGWSNGYNYPATEDTYHENDPVWEPYLMVYDNELVCYYSDENDYTGYNTTTGVPTLDPNNSTAADADTQILAHRTWDGAAADAWSGPVVDVSGTTVTGPAGYSEIGGGRPGMTNVVETSDGEWMMTFEYWGGGDNVRYKISSNPLDFYAVGGTAGTGISSLPVTSGSSALAQGGSPVLLRLPNGRIVFNAAGSGAVWTDESGSSTGSWTEQQTTMSAAYSRSLTYVPATGRVEIIGGKTTIQYADVDFGNSVGAYYELVNENSGQNLGVLGASLLDGTSAVQWPANSSTDQYWHVTSLGNGYDALLDENSGRALGIWQASTASGADAVQWVQNASYDQQWQLVAVGSYYELLNRNSGLALTVSGASTTEGAQLVQQAYAGSTSQLWSLVEVSS
;
A
#
# COMPACT_ATOMS: atom_id res chain seq x y z
N MET A 1 50.67 -88.53 -12.12
CA MET A 1 51.70 -87.81 -11.36
C MET A 1 51.54 -86.32 -11.51
N LYS A 2 51.51 -85.63 -10.42
CA LYS A 2 51.59 -84.20 -10.18
C LYS A 2 50.38 -83.30 -10.61
N CYS A 3 49.72 -82.96 -9.58
CA CYS A 3 48.81 -81.80 -9.37
C CYS A 3 49.43 -80.47 -9.80
N GLN A 4 48.65 -79.60 -10.42
CA GLN A 4 48.81 -78.16 -10.26
C GLN A 4 47.47 -77.46 -10.15
N ARG A 5 47.33 -76.74 -9.04
CA ARG A 5 46.20 -75.95 -8.67
C ARG A 5 46.24 -74.59 -9.40
N GLY A 6 45.21 -74.25 -10.14
CA GLY A 6 45.00 -72.93 -10.69
C GLY A 6 44.10 -72.14 -9.78
N GLY A 7 44.56 -71.03 -9.20
CA GLY A 7 43.82 -70.19 -8.30
C GLY A 7 42.86 -69.26 -9.05
N LEU A 8 41.60 -69.28 -8.66
CA LEU A 8 40.60 -68.30 -9.06
C LEU A 8 40.83 -66.98 -8.30
N ARG A 9 41.24 -65.96 -9.01
CA ARG A 9 41.22 -64.58 -8.48
C ARG A 9 39.75 -64.10 -8.53
N ARG A 10 39.13 -63.89 -7.35
CA ARG A 10 37.90 -63.16 -7.20
C ARG A 10 38.25 -61.67 -7.30
N VAL A 11 37.71 -60.99 -8.33
CA VAL A 11 37.65 -59.55 -8.42
C VAL A 11 36.46 -59.10 -7.56
N LEU A 12 36.71 -58.46 -6.42
CA LEU A 12 35.69 -57.71 -5.66
C LEU A 12 35.49 -56.39 -6.37
N THR A 13 34.37 -56.24 -7.04
CA THR A 13 33.82 -54.93 -7.44
C THR A 13 33.18 -54.30 -6.21
N ALA A 14 33.84 -53.31 -5.62
CA ALA A 14 33.25 -52.46 -4.62
C ALA A 14 32.28 -51.49 -5.34
N ALA A 15 30.99 -51.72 -5.18
CA ALA A 15 29.98 -50.74 -5.55
C ALA A 15 30.02 -49.61 -4.52
N LEU A 16 30.60 -48.47 -4.89
CA LEU A 16 30.34 -47.20 -4.14
C LEU A 16 28.88 -46.83 -4.36
N ALA A 17 28.06 -47.07 -3.35
CA ALA A 17 26.77 -46.43 -3.23
C ALA A 17 27.03 -45.00 -2.77
N THR A 18 27.04 -44.04 -3.69
CA THR A 18 26.91 -42.62 -3.36
C THR A 18 25.48 -42.42 -2.87
N ALA A 19 25.32 -42.37 -1.55
CA ALA A 19 24.11 -41.83 -0.95
C ALA A 19 24.08 -40.33 -1.29
N ALA A 20 23.30 -39.95 -2.31
CA ALA A 20 22.90 -38.59 -2.47
C ALA A 20 22.03 -38.25 -1.24
N ALA A 21 22.60 -37.57 -0.28
CA ALA A 21 21.83 -36.91 0.76
C ALA A 21 20.98 -35.84 0.04
N LEU A 22 19.67 -36.12 -0.16
CA LEU A 22 18.70 -35.08 -0.41
C LEU A 22 18.71 -34.23 0.87
N TRP A 23 19.43 -33.13 0.82
CA TRP A 23 19.19 -32.03 1.72
C TRP A 23 17.85 -31.46 1.28
N THR A 24 16.80 -31.80 1.97
CA THR A 24 15.58 -30.98 1.96
C THR A 24 15.99 -29.66 2.62
N LEU A 25 16.30 -28.67 1.80
CA LEU A 25 16.42 -27.29 2.25
C LEU A 25 15.04 -26.93 2.82
N THR A 26 14.89 -27.05 4.13
CA THR A 26 13.80 -26.36 4.82
C THR A 26 14.20 -24.90 4.80
N ALA A 27 13.59 -24.09 3.93
CA ALA A 27 13.67 -22.66 4.04
C ALA A 27 13.40 -22.28 5.50
N PRO A 28 14.14 -21.31 6.07
CA PRO A 28 13.79 -20.79 7.37
C PRO A 28 12.33 -20.38 7.32
N ALA A 29 11.52 -20.91 8.22
CA ALA A 29 10.11 -20.55 8.28
C ALA A 29 10.04 -19.08 8.67
N HIS A 30 9.77 -18.20 7.70
CA HIS A 30 9.43 -16.82 8.03
C HIS A 30 8.26 -16.85 9.01
N ALA A 31 8.37 -16.09 10.10
CA ALA A 31 7.29 -16.00 11.05
C ALA A 31 6.06 -15.42 10.35
N VAL A 32 4.94 -16.13 10.39
CA VAL A 32 3.65 -15.73 9.80
C VAL A 32 2.55 -15.88 10.84
N GLN A 33 1.60 -14.97 10.82
CA GLN A 33 0.44 -14.99 11.70
C GLN A 33 -0.81 -15.42 10.91
N ALA A 34 -0.94 -16.71 10.64
CA ALA A 34 -2.03 -17.24 9.81
C ALA A 34 -3.41 -17.24 10.51
N THR A 35 -3.44 -17.07 11.84
CA THR A 35 -4.68 -16.93 12.63
C THR A 35 -4.74 -15.54 13.24
N PRO A 36 -5.94 -14.94 13.41
CA PRO A 36 -6.04 -13.59 13.95
C PRO A 36 -5.36 -13.45 15.32
N ALA A 37 -4.45 -12.48 15.40
CA ALA A 37 -3.82 -12.05 16.63
C ALA A 37 -4.20 -10.59 16.95
N THR A 38 -3.96 -10.13 18.16
CA THR A 38 -4.30 -8.78 18.57
C THR A 38 -3.08 -7.86 18.47
N LEU A 39 -3.20 -6.81 17.65
CA LEU A 39 -2.25 -5.72 17.60
C LEU A 39 -2.47 -4.73 18.75
N TYR A 40 -3.74 -4.36 18.96
CA TYR A 40 -4.14 -3.41 19.99
C TYR A 40 -5.53 -3.74 20.53
N SER A 41 -5.73 -3.55 21.82
CA SER A 41 -7.06 -3.57 22.46
C SER A 41 -7.24 -2.32 23.31
N LEU A 42 -8.39 -1.67 23.15
CA LEU A 42 -8.74 -0.53 23.97
C LEU A 42 -8.70 -0.94 25.46
N PRO A 43 -7.94 -0.24 26.32
CA PRO A 43 -7.92 -0.51 27.75
C PRO A 43 -9.33 -0.41 28.37
N SER A 44 -9.67 -1.32 29.27
CA SER A 44 -10.99 -1.33 29.92
C SER A 44 -11.30 -0.08 30.76
N SER A 45 -10.26 0.70 31.07
CA SER A 45 -10.37 2.00 31.77
C SER A 45 -10.58 3.18 30.82
N ALA A 46 -10.37 2.98 29.50
CA ALA A 46 -10.57 4.01 28.50
C ALA A 46 -12.05 4.08 28.09
N SER A 47 -12.49 5.26 27.73
CA SER A 47 -13.82 5.52 27.20
C SER A 47 -13.69 6.20 25.85
N CYS A 48 -14.53 5.80 24.90
CA CYS A 48 -14.69 6.54 23.65
C CYS A 48 -15.48 7.82 23.87
N THR A 49 -15.36 8.76 22.94
CA THR A 49 -16.21 9.94 22.90
C THR A 49 -17.68 9.50 22.77
N LYS A 50 -18.62 10.33 23.21
CA LYS A 50 -20.06 10.01 23.10
C LYS A 50 -20.51 9.77 21.67
N ALA A 51 -19.97 10.52 20.73
CA ALA A 51 -20.26 10.39 19.32
C ALA A 51 -19.80 9.05 18.73
N TYR A 52 -18.72 8.49 19.27
CA TYR A 52 -18.12 7.26 18.78
C TYR A 52 -18.23 6.16 19.82
N THR A 53 -19.05 5.17 19.56
CA THR A 53 -19.03 3.90 20.33
C THR A 53 -17.76 3.09 20.04
N ASN A 54 -16.96 3.49 19.06
CA ASN A 54 -15.77 2.82 18.57
C ASN A 54 -14.68 3.86 18.23
N CYS A 55 -13.87 4.21 19.21
CA CYS A 55 -12.80 5.18 19.05
C CYS A 55 -11.46 4.60 18.57
N VAL A 56 -11.45 3.34 18.18
CA VAL A 56 -10.28 2.67 17.59
C VAL A 56 -10.73 2.11 16.25
N LEU A 57 -10.33 2.80 15.18
CA LEU A 57 -10.78 2.55 13.80
C LEU A 57 -9.67 2.85 12.79
N TYR A 58 -9.97 2.68 11.53
CA TYR A 58 -9.15 3.08 10.39
C TYR A 58 -7.71 2.57 10.43
N PRO A 59 -7.47 1.26 10.72
CA PRO A 59 -6.11 0.74 10.67
C PRO A 59 -5.55 0.80 9.26
N LYS A 60 -4.29 1.21 9.15
CA LYS A 60 -3.47 1.18 7.94
C LYS A 60 -2.09 0.65 8.26
N ALA A 61 -1.48 -0.02 7.30
CA ALA A 61 -0.10 -0.49 7.42
C ALA A 61 0.67 -0.28 6.12
N ALA A 62 1.99 -0.29 6.23
CA ALA A 62 2.91 -0.26 5.11
C ALA A 62 4.13 -1.15 5.38
N ALA A 63 4.66 -1.76 4.33
CA ALA A 63 5.96 -2.42 4.34
C ALA A 63 7.04 -1.42 3.92
N LEU A 64 8.14 -1.36 4.67
CA LEU A 64 9.25 -0.46 4.43
C LEU A 64 10.37 -1.17 3.68
N PRO A 65 11.25 -0.43 2.98
CA PRO A 65 12.35 -1.01 2.22
C PRO A 65 13.34 -1.87 3.04
N ASP A 66 13.44 -1.63 4.34
CA ASP A 66 14.28 -2.43 5.25
C ASP A 66 13.60 -3.70 5.78
N GLY A 67 12.37 -4.01 5.31
CA GLY A 67 11.58 -5.16 5.74
C GLY A 67 10.71 -4.92 6.97
N ARG A 68 10.85 -3.80 7.67
CA ARG A 68 9.94 -3.42 8.75
C ARG A 68 8.54 -3.18 8.23
N LEU A 69 7.53 -3.61 8.98
CA LEU A 69 6.16 -3.15 8.80
C LEU A 69 5.83 -2.08 9.83
N VAL A 70 5.03 -1.11 9.43
CA VAL A 70 4.45 -0.11 10.33
C VAL A 70 2.92 -0.16 10.24
N ALA A 71 2.24 0.09 11.37
CA ALA A 71 0.78 0.19 11.42
C ALA A 71 0.38 1.43 12.22
N ALA A 72 -0.73 2.04 11.84
CA ALA A 72 -1.36 3.15 12.54
C ALA A 72 -2.87 2.97 12.52
N PHE A 73 -3.54 3.59 13.47
CA PHE A 73 -5.01 3.61 13.56
C PHE A 73 -5.46 4.84 14.35
N GLU A 74 -6.74 5.17 14.26
CA GLU A 74 -7.36 6.13 15.15
C GLU A 74 -7.40 5.59 16.57
N ASP A 75 -7.00 6.39 17.55
CA ASP A 75 -7.22 6.15 18.98
C ASP A 75 -7.81 7.41 19.62
N SER A 76 -9.13 7.63 19.37
CA SER A 76 -9.90 8.79 19.83
C SER A 76 -10.47 8.57 21.23
N THR A 77 -9.63 8.15 22.18
CA THR A 77 -10.05 7.97 23.57
C THR A 77 -10.29 9.31 24.25
N VAL A 78 -11.28 9.33 25.16
CA VAL A 78 -11.57 10.49 26.01
C VAL A 78 -10.38 10.80 26.90
N GLN A 79 -9.79 11.98 26.71
CA GLN A 79 -8.76 12.47 27.62
C GLN A 79 -9.39 12.82 28.99
N SER A 80 -8.64 12.65 30.06
CA SER A 80 -9.12 12.96 31.41
C SER A 80 -9.51 14.43 31.62
N SER A 81 -8.95 15.32 30.80
CA SER A 81 -9.28 16.74 30.74
C SER A 81 -10.56 17.05 29.95
N GLY A 82 -11.01 16.13 29.11
CA GLY A 82 -12.07 16.36 28.13
C GLY A 82 -11.61 17.08 26.86
N SER A 83 -10.42 17.67 26.84
CA SER A 83 -9.82 18.31 25.66
C SER A 83 -9.27 17.25 24.71
N ALA A 84 -9.37 17.51 23.43
CA ALA A 84 -8.73 16.73 22.37
C ALA A 84 -7.27 17.16 22.11
N ALA A 85 -6.85 18.25 22.70
CA ALA A 85 -5.52 18.79 22.49
C ALA A 85 -4.42 17.81 22.95
N GLY A 86 -3.46 17.58 22.06
CA GLY A 86 -2.36 16.64 22.29
C GLY A 86 -2.63 15.21 21.86
N GLN A 87 -3.78 14.88 21.27
CA GLN A 87 -3.99 13.58 20.62
C GLN A 87 -2.94 13.34 19.53
N THR A 88 -2.55 12.08 19.38
CA THR A 88 -1.57 11.62 18.40
C THR A 88 -2.09 10.39 17.68
N ILE A 89 -1.68 10.22 16.43
CA ILE A 89 -1.83 8.93 15.74
C ILE A 89 -0.76 7.97 16.27
N PRO A 90 -1.12 6.84 16.89
CA PRO A 90 -0.15 5.85 17.36
C PRO A 90 0.47 5.09 16.19
N ILE A 91 1.78 4.89 16.26
CA ILE A 91 2.54 4.07 15.31
C ILE A 91 3.03 2.82 16.02
N TYR A 92 2.72 1.68 15.42
CA TYR A 92 3.23 0.38 15.80
C TYR A 92 4.20 -0.13 14.73
N LYS A 93 5.13 -1.00 15.11
CA LYS A 93 6.07 -1.63 14.20
C LYS A 93 6.09 -3.14 14.37
N SER A 94 6.42 -3.83 13.30
CA SER A 94 6.84 -5.24 13.30
C SER A 94 8.20 -5.33 12.61
N ASP A 95 9.15 -5.99 13.27
CA ASP A 95 10.48 -6.29 12.72
C ASP A 95 10.60 -7.79 12.37
N ASP A 96 9.50 -8.54 12.33
CA ASP A 96 9.40 -9.98 12.09
C ASP A 96 8.30 -10.34 11.08
N ASN A 97 8.16 -9.53 10.04
CA ASN A 97 7.24 -9.73 8.92
C ASN A 97 5.75 -9.81 9.33
N GLY A 98 5.33 -9.06 10.34
CA GLY A 98 3.94 -9.04 10.82
C GLY A 98 3.62 -10.08 11.90
N ALA A 99 4.57 -10.92 12.32
CA ALA A 99 4.30 -11.94 13.34
C ALA A 99 4.03 -11.34 14.73
N THR A 100 4.72 -10.24 15.08
CA THR A 100 4.47 -9.49 16.32
C THR A 100 4.53 -7.99 16.11
N TRP A 101 3.81 -7.25 16.93
CA TRP A 101 3.70 -5.79 16.83
C TRP A 101 4.04 -5.12 18.16
N GLN A 102 4.74 -3.98 18.07
CA GLN A 102 5.14 -3.18 19.23
C GLN A 102 4.85 -1.71 18.98
N TYR A 103 4.41 -0.99 20.01
CA TYR A 103 4.29 0.46 19.95
C TYR A 103 5.66 1.10 19.67
N LEU A 104 5.70 2.01 18.73
CA LEU A 104 6.92 2.72 18.34
C LEU A 104 6.91 4.17 18.81
N THR A 105 5.89 4.95 18.41
CA THR A 105 5.79 6.38 18.71
C THR A 105 4.37 6.89 18.47
N GLY A 106 4.12 8.18 18.77
CA GLY A 106 2.88 8.88 18.41
C GLY A 106 3.18 10.11 17.56
N VAL A 107 2.47 10.27 16.43
CA VAL A 107 2.63 11.41 15.54
C VAL A 107 1.84 12.59 16.08
N LYS A 108 2.53 13.66 16.42
CA LYS A 108 1.94 14.85 17.04
C LYS A 108 1.16 15.69 16.03
N ALA A 109 0.14 16.38 16.52
CA ALA A 109 -0.57 17.40 15.74
C ALA A 109 0.36 18.57 15.30
N PRO A 110 0.02 19.27 14.19
CA PRO A 110 0.84 20.36 13.67
C PRO A 110 1.17 21.47 14.67
N ALA A 111 0.26 21.79 15.59
CA ALA A 111 0.49 22.78 16.66
C ALA A 111 1.69 22.43 17.58
N TYR A 112 2.06 21.14 17.65
CA TYR A 112 3.16 20.63 18.48
C TYR A 112 4.35 20.12 17.66
N ALA A 113 4.17 19.96 16.35
CA ALA A 113 5.20 19.49 15.42
C ALA A 113 5.85 20.65 14.64
N SER A 114 5.23 21.84 14.60
CA SER A 114 5.70 23.02 13.89
C SER A 114 5.78 24.22 14.83
N SER A 115 6.75 25.11 14.58
CA SER A 115 6.83 26.43 15.25
C SER A 115 6.04 27.53 14.52
N ASN A 116 5.44 27.23 13.36
CA ASN A 116 4.66 28.18 12.59
C ASN A 116 3.28 28.37 13.23
N SER A 117 2.96 29.60 13.65
CA SER A 117 1.70 29.94 14.29
C SER A 117 0.47 29.76 13.38
N ALA A 118 0.64 29.65 12.07
CA ALA A 118 -0.43 29.33 11.13
C ALA A 118 -1.09 27.97 11.40
N TYR A 119 -0.38 27.06 12.06
CA TYR A 119 -0.86 25.71 12.39
C TYR A 119 -1.30 25.56 13.86
N ALA A 120 -1.32 26.65 14.63
CA ALA A 120 -1.63 26.59 16.07
C ALA A 120 -3.06 26.12 16.39
N GLN A 121 -3.99 26.23 15.44
CA GLN A 121 -5.35 25.71 15.59
C GLN A 121 -5.45 24.19 15.50
N TYR A 122 -4.51 23.49 14.88
CA TYR A 122 -4.53 22.03 14.74
C TYR A 122 -3.86 21.38 15.95
N VAL A 123 -4.62 21.21 17.02
CA VAL A 123 -4.11 20.71 18.32
C VAL A 123 -4.29 19.20 18.53
N SER A 124 -5.03 18.54 17.63
CA SER A 124 -5.30 17.09 17.66
C SER A 124 -4.86 16.44 16.35
N ASN A 125 -4.06 15.38 16.42
CA ASN A 125 -3.87 14.47 15.28
C ASN A 125 -4.78 13.26 15.52
N TRP A 126 -5.86 13.18 14.78
CA TRP A 126 -7.08 12.54 15.23
C TRP A 126 -7.38 11.20 14.55
N THR A 127 -7.58 11.17 13.23
CA THR A 127 -8.20 10.02 12.57
C THR A 127 -7.71 9.81 11.13
N ASN A 128 -8.21 8.76 10.48
CA ASN A 128 -7.96 8.40 9.09
C ASN A 128 -6.47 8.41 8.68
N PRO A 129 -5.56 7.76 9.43
CA PRO A 129 -4.17 7.70 8.98
C PRO A 129 -4.06 6.92 7.66
N TYR A 130 -3.18 7.36 6.77
CA TYR A 130 -2.81 6.64 5.56
C TYR A 130 -1.31 6.70 5.33
N PHE A 131 -0.68 5.54 5.18
CA PHE A 131 0.74 5.43 4.88
C PHE A 131 1.01 5.30 3.39
N TYR A 132 2.11 5.90 2.96
CA TYR A 132 2.65 5.70 1.63
C TYR A 132 4.17 5.76 1.63
N VAL A 133 4.83 4.73 1.12
CA VAL A 133 6.28 4.73 0.93
C VAL A 133 6.56 5.31 -0.45
N LEU A 134 7.33 6.38 -0.54
CA LEU A 134 7.63 7.02 -1.81
C LEU A 134 8.43 6.07 -2.72
N PRO A 135 7.90 5.67 -3.87
CA PRO A 135 8.62 4.80 -4.80
C PRO A 135 9.74 5.54 -5.55
N GLN A 136 9.68 6.86 -5.56
CA GLN A 136 10.64 7.77 -6.18
C GLN A 136 10.74 9.07 -5.38
N ALA A 137 11.73 9.89 -5.66
CA ALA A 137 11.82 11.21 -5.05
C ALA A 137 10.67 12.12 -5.52
N VAL A 138 10.12 12.92 -4.59
CA VAL A 138 9.15 13.98 -4.86
C VAL A 138 9.71 15.27 -4.22
N GLY A 139 10.10 16.22 -5.05
CA GLY A 139 10.78 17.41 -4.59
C GLY A 139 12.04 17.09 -3.76
N ASN A 140 12.05 17.48 -2.51
CA ASN A 140 13.16 17.24 -1.58
C ASN A 140 13.03 15.91 -0.79
N LEU A 141 11.95 15.19 -0.95
CA LEU A 141 11.72 13.90 -0.29
C LEU A 141 12.31 12.79 -1.13
N ALA A 142 13.19 12.00 -0.54
CA ALA A 142 13.86 10.89 -1.23
C ALA A 142 12.92 9.70 -1.44
N ALA A 143 13.22 8.85 -2.41
CA ALA A 143 12.62 7.52 -2.51
C ALA A 143 12.81 6.74 -1.20
N GLY A 144 11.84 5.92 -0.82
CA GLY A 144 11.85 5.18 0.45
C GLY A 144 11.38 6.00 1.67
N THR A 145 11.18 7.33 1.54
CA THR A 145 10.59 8.12 2.62
C THR A 145 9.18 7.63 2.93
N LEU A 146 8.91 7.35 4.20
CA LEU A 146 7.57 6.97 4.66
C LEU A 146 6.74 8.22 4.89
N MET A 147 5.66 8.37 4.12
CA MET A 147 4.68 9.43 4.28
C MET A 147 3.51 8.96 5.14
N LEU A 148 2.94 9.89 5.92
CA LEU A 148 1.67 9.72 6.63
C LEU A 148 0.78 10.91 6.32
N ALA A 149 -0.40 10.67 5.77
CA ALA A 149 -1.49 11.63 5.78
C ALA A 149 -2.48 11.26 6.87
N SER A 150 -2.99 12.24 7.61
CA SER A 150 -4.01 12.03 8.64
C SER A 150 -4.86 13.26 8.85
N VAL A 151 -6.08 13.07 9.35
CA VAL A 151 -6.96 14.17 9.71
C VAL A 151 -6.52 14.77 11.04
N VAL A 152 -6.28 16.06 11.02
CA VAL A 152 -5.98 16.89 12.20
C VAL A 152 -7.12 17.86 12.45
N SER A 153 -7.22 18.37 13.68
CA SER A 153 -8.34 19.27 14.04
C SER A 153 -7.98 20.23 15.17
N GLY A 154 -8.88 21.19 15.41
CA GLY A 154 -8.95 21.93 16.66
C GLY A 154 -9.40 21.07 17.83
N ASP A 155 -9.73 21.71 18.94
CA ASP A 155 -10.21 21.05 20.15
C ASP A 155 -11.69 20.68 20.03
N ASP A 156 -12.16 19.83 20.92
CA ASP A 156 -13.56 19.43 21.05
C ASP A 156 -14.45 20.62 21.38
N ALA A 157 -15.53 20.82 20.61
CA ALA A 157 -16.41 21.98 20.74
C ALA A 157 -17.13 22.01 22.08
N TYR A 158 -17.64 20.87 22.52
CA TYR A 158 -18.33 20.77 23.80
C TYR A 158 -17.42 21.10 24.98
N TYR A 159 -16.17 20.61 24.96
CA TYR A 159 -15.15 20.99 25.94
C TYR A 159 -14.94 22.50 25.98
N LEU A 160 -14.74 23.13 24.82
CA LEU A 160 -14.51 24.57 24.73
C LEU A 160 -15.69 25.37 25.29
N ASP A 161 -16.91 24.99 24.99
CA ASP A 161 -18.12 25.67 25.46
C ASP A 161 -18.33 25.48 26.97
N GLN A 162 -18.11 24.29 27.52
CA GLN A 162 -18.21 24.05 28.96
C GLN A 162 -17.16 24.83 29.76
N VAL A 163 -15.91 24.87 29.25
CA VAL A 163 -14.84 25.67 29.87
C VAL A 163 -15.16 27.16 29.83
N LYS A 164 -15.75 27.66 28.74
CA LYS A 164 -16.19 29.06 28.62
C LYS A 164 -17.35 29.38 29.57
N ALA A 165 -18.32 28.45 29.72
CA ALA A 165 -19.55 28.74 30.46
C ALA A 165 -19.37 28.68 31.98
N ASN A 166 -18.62 27.73 32.54
CA ASN A 166 -18.70 27.38 33.95
C ASN A 166 -17.37 27.23 34.70
N GLY A 167 -16.23 27.27 34.05
CA GLY A 167 -14.90 27.04 34.67
C GLY A 167 -14.74 25.64 35.34
N SER A 168 -15.77 24.80 35.26
CA SER A 168 -15.76 23.40 35.72
C SER A 168 -16.36 22.51 34.66
N TYR A 169 -15.65 21.44 34.30
CA TYR A 169 -16.03 20.53 33.25
C TYR A 169 -16.10 19.09 33.77
N THR A 170 -17.18 18.40 33.46
CA THR A 170 -17.22 16.94 33.61
C THR A 170 -16.93 16.33 32.24
N PRO A 171 -15.93 15.42 32.12
CA PRO A 171 -15.51 14.91 30.82
C PRO A 171 -16.61 14.14 30.09
N THR A 172 -17.41 14.85 29.34
CA THR A 172 -18.34 14.31 28.34
C THR A 172 -18.17 15.19 27.15
N HIS A 173 -17.66 14.68 26.06
CA HIS A 173 -17.50 15.45 24.84
C HIS A 173 -18.30 14.78 23.72
N ASP A 174 -18.64 15.59 22.74
CA ASP A 174 -19.49 15.18 21.64
C ASP A 174 -18.71 14.64 20.44
N GLY A 175 -17.44 14.94 20.35
CA GLY A 175 -16.59 14.56 19.25
C GLY A 175 -16.57 15.58 18.12
N ASP A 176 -17.31 16.69 18.24
CA ASP A 176 -17.24 17.80 17.30
C ASP A 176 -15.89 18.47 17.35
N ARG A 177 -15.27 18.64 16.18
CA ARG A 177 -13.92 19.18 16.03
C ARG A 177 -13.95 20.37 15.09
N SER A 178 -13.39 21.48 15.52
CA SER A 178 -13.19 22.65 14.66
C SER A 178 -12.00 22.48 13.73
N ASN A 179 -11.98 23.24 12.65
CA ASN A 179 -10.81 23.39 11.79
C ASN A 179 -10.21 22.04 11.37
N THR A 180 -11.03 21.15 10.81
CA THR A 180 -10.52 19.89 10.27
C THR A 180 -9.59 20.16 9.09
N ALA A 181 -8.54 19.37 8.96
CA ALA A 181 -7.62 19.42 7.83
C ALA A 181 -6.95 18.06 7.64
N ILE A 182 -6.42 17.82 6.46
CA ILE A 182 -5.53 16.69 6.21
C ILE A 182 -4.09 17.20 6.26
N ALA A 183 -3.32 16.68 7.21
CA ALA A 183 -1.91 17.01 7.41
C ALA A 183 -1.02 15.92 6.81
N LEU A 184 0.10 16.35 6.21
CA LEU A 184 1.14 15.49 5.66
C LEU A 184 2.35 15.47 6.58
N TYR A 185 2.87 14.28 6.83
CA TYR A 185 4.09 14.04 7.60
C TYR A 185 5.03 13.13 6.83
N ALA A 186 6.34 13.26 7.13
CA ALA A 186 7.38 12.41 6.58
C ALA A 186 8.25 11.80 7.68
N SER A 187 8.71 10.57 7.46
CA SER A 187 9.71 9.89 8.28
C SER A 187 10.81 9.33 7.38
N THR A 188 12.06 9.59 7.73
CA THR A 188 13.26 9.07 7.06
C THR A 188 14.02 8.06 7.92
N ASP A 189 13.45 7.66 9.05
CA ASP A 189 14.04 6.72 10.02
C ASP A 189 13.09 5.57 10.34
N ASN A 190 12.37 5.10 9.31
CA ASN A 190 11.50 3.93 9.37
C ASN A 190 10.38 4.07 10.42
N GLY A 191 9.75 5.24 10.47
CA GLY A 191 8.60 5.56 11.32
C GLY A 191 8.94 5.94 12.77
N ALA A 192 10.22 6.03 13.15
CA ALA A 192 10.61 6.32 14.53
C ALA A 192 10.38 7.80 14.90
N THR A 193 10.70 8.71 13.98
CA THR A 193 10.42 10.15 14.14
C THR A 193 9.70 10.71 12.92
N TRP A 194 8.97 11.81 13.12
CA TRP A 194 8.11 12.40 12.12
C TRP A 194 8.29 13.91 12.04
N SER A 195 8.48 14.42 10.85
CA SER A 195 8.39 15.84 10.52
C SER A 195 7.00 16.15 9.94
N PHE A 196 6.42 17.27 10.37
CA PHE A 196 5.24 17.83 9.72
C PHE A 196 5.71 18.58 8.46
N GLU A 197 5.13 18.22 7.32
CA GLU A 197 5.49 18.84 6.04
C GLU A 197 4.56 20.01 5.70
N ASN A 198 3.26 19.75 5.58
CA ASN A 198 2.26 20.77 5.20
C ASN A 198 0.81 20.30 5.44
N ILE A 199 -0.14 21.15 5.06
CA ILE A 199 -1.58 20.84 5.00
C ILE A 199 -1.95 20.59 3.54
N ILE A 200 -2.61 19.45 3.29
CA ILE A 200 -3.08 19.02 1.96
C ILE A 200 -4.38 19.72 1.61
N ALA A 201 -5.34 19.65 2.52
CA ALA A 201 -6.68 20.20 2.37
C ALA A 201 -7.20 20.70 3.72
N THR A 202 -8.07 21.71 3.70
CA THR A 202 -8.72 22.27 4.89
C THR A 202 -10.22 22.11 4.78
N GLY A 203 -10.84 21.82 5.92
CA GLY A 203 -12.30 21.80 6.09
C GLY A 203 -12.71 22.60 7.30
N GLY A 204 -13.97 22.58 7.58
CA GLY A 204 -14.59 23.24 8.72
C GLY A 204 -14.75 22.36 9.94
N TRP A 205 -15.95 22.29 10.44
CA TRP A 205 -16.33 21.50 11.60
C TRP A 205 -16.65 20.06 11.22
N SER A 206 -16.27 19.11 12.06
CA SER A 206 -16.82 17.76 12.02
C SER A 206 -17.97 17.66 13.01
N ASN A 207 -19.13 17.24 12.54
CA ASN A 207 -20.26 16.95 13.41
C ASN A 207 -20.14 15.55 14.02
N GLY A 208 -20.34 15.45 15.31
CA GLY A 208 -20.41 14.16 15.99
C GLY A 208 -21.65 13.38 15.55
N TYR A 209 -21.44 12.25 14.91
CA TYR A 209 -22.50 11.35 14.46
C TYR A 209 -23.43 10.96 15.64
N ASN A 210 -24.72 11.27 15.55
CA ASN A 210 -25.79 11.08 16.55
C ASN A 210 -25.94 12.15 17.63
N TYR A 211 -25.46 13.35 17.41
CA TYR A 211 -25.73 14.44 18.34
C TYR A 211 -27.18 14.94 18.15
N PRO A 212 -27.95 15.16 19.21
CA PRO A 212 -29.24 15.84 19.06
C PRO A 212 -28.98 17.25 18.50
N ALA A 213 -29.66 17.64 17.46
CA ALA A 213 -29.56 18.98 16.83
C ALA A 213 -29.73 20.14 17.84
N THR A 214 -30.19 19.84 19.07
CA THR A 214 -30.36 20.82 20.16
C THR A 214 -29.07 21.06 20.97
N GLU A 215 -28.04 20.22 20.79
CA GLU A 215 -26.75 20.33 21.47
C GLU A 215 -25.63 20.69 20.48
N ASP A 216 -25.89 20.55 19.18
CA ASP A 216 -25.00 21.01 18.12
C ASP A 216 -25.16 22.54 17.99
N THR A 217 -24.10 23.26 18.33
CA THR A 217 -24.05 24.73 18.22
C THR A 217 -23.49 25.19 16.88
N TYR A 218 -23.02 24.26 16.05
CA TYR A 218 -22.37 24.51 14.76
C TYR A 218 -23.16 23.80 13.67
N HIS A 219 -23.78 24.58 12.79
CA HIS A 219 -24.64 24.09 11.72
C HIS A 219 -23.89 23.92 10.40
N GLU A 220 -22.60 24.12 10.41
CA GLU A 220 -21.75 24.13 9.23
C GLU A 220 -20.71 23.02 9.39
N ASN A 221 -20.90 21.97 8.63
CA ASN A 221 -20.06 20.77 8.66
C ASN A 221 -19.38 20.63 7.32
N ASP A 222 -18.16 21.17 7.19
CA ASP A 222 -17.37 21.06 5.97
C ASP A 222 -16.06 20.32 6.25
N PRO A 223 -16.05 19.15 6.93
CA PRO A 223 -14.82 18.45 7.23
C PRO A 223 -14.21 17.84 5.98
N VAL A 224 -12.93 17.48 6.08
CA VAL A 224 -12.19 16.71 5.08
C VAL A 224 -11.68 15.43 5.70
N TRP A 225 -11.78 14.29 4.95
CA TRP A 225 -11.56 12.96 5.46
C TRP A 225 -10.73 12.08 4.53
N GLU A 226 -10.26 10.93 5.07
CA GLU A 226 -9.97 9.70 4.35
C GLU A 226 -8.92 9.86 3.25
N PRO A 227 -7.74 10.43 3.57
CA PRO A 227 -6.69 10.60 2.57
C PRO A 227 -6.21 9.25 2.03
N TYR A 228 -5.92 9.23 0.73
CA TYR A 228 -5.23 8.16 0.02
C TYR A 228 -4.09 8.78 -0.79
N LEU A 229 -2.87 8.32 -0.60
CA LEU A 229 -1.67 8.85 -1.25
C LEU A 229 -1.17 7.92 -2.35
N MET A 230 -0.72 8.50 -3.45
CA MET A 230 0.08 7.83 -4.47
C MET A 230 1.00 8.82 -5.17
N VAL A 231 1.97 8.33 -5.93
CA VAL A 231 2.77 9.16 -6.84
C VAL A 231 2.32 8.93 -8.27
N TYR A 232 2.10 10.01 -9.00
CA TYR A 232 1.83 9.99 -10.43
C TYR A 232 2.49 11.22 -11.09
N ASP A 233 3.10 11.03 -12.25
CA ASP A 233 3.78 12.08 -13.04
C ASP A 233 4.78 12.94 -12.23
N ASN A 234 5.54 12.30 -11.32
CA ASN A 234 6.51 12.90 -10.40
C ASN A 234 5.91 13.80 -9.30
N GLU A 235 4.61 13.81 -9.14
CA GLU A 235 3.90 14.52 -8.08
C GLU A 235 3.30 13.54 -7.06
N LEU A 236 3.20 13.96 -5.80
CA LEU A 236 2.40 13.29 -4.81
C LEU A 236 0.94 13.67 -5.03
N VAL A 237 0.09 12.67 -5.20
CA VAL A 237 -1.36 12.82 -5.34
C VAL A 237 -2.01 12.42 -4.04
N CYS A 238 -2.91 13.24 -3.52
CA CYS A 238 -3.78 12.88 -2.40
C CYS A 238 -5.23 12.93 -2.85
N TYR A 239 -5.89 11.77 -2.85
CA TYR A 239 -7.35 11.67 -2.96
C TYR A 239 -7.93 11.77 -1.55
N TYR A 240 -9.08 12.42 -1.42
CA TYR A 240 -9.73 12.60 -0.12
C TYR A 240 -11.22 12.87 -0.28
N SER A 241 -11.95 12.66 0.81
CA SER A 241 -13.36 13.01 0.93
C SER A 241 -13.47 14.48 1.36
N ASP A 242 -14.28 15.24 0.65
CA ASP A 242 -14.43 16.69 0.84
C ASP A 242 -15.90 17.03 1.04
N GLU A 243 -16.24 17.50 2.24
CA GLU A 243 -17.61 17.93 2.60
C GLU A 243 -17.83 19.42 2.41
N ASN A 244 -16.83 20.20 1.95
CA ASN A 244 -17.10 21.56 1.54
C ASN A 244 -18.22 21.61 0.50
N ASP A 245 -19.08 22.62 0.58
CA ASP A 245 -20.24 22.76 -0.28
C ASP A 245 -19.87 23.17 -1.70
N TYR A 246 -20.19 22.33 -2.66
CA TYR A 246 -19.92 22.60 -4.06
C TYR A 246 -21.21 22.57 -4.88
N THR A 247 -21.47 23.63 -5.65
CA THR A 247 -22.66 23.75 -6.52
C THR A 247 -22.51 23.00 -7.85
N GLY A 248 -21.28 22.56 -8.19
CA GLY A 248 -20.98 21.86 -9.44
C GLY A 248 -19.49 21.84 -9.72
N TYR A 249 -19.10 21.44 -10.91
CA TYR A 249 -17.71 21.42 -11.35
C TYR A 249 -17.59 21.60 -12.87
N ASN A 250 -16.44 22.02 -13.33
CA ASN A 250 -16.11 22.08 -14.76
C ASN A 250 -15.89 20.67 -15.31
N THR A 251 -16.73 20.23 -16.24
CA THR A 251 -16.69 18.87 -16.80
C THR A 251 -15.47 18.57 -17.68
N THR A 252 -14.69 19.60 -18.03
CA THR A 252 -13.45 19.43 -18.83
C THR A 252 -12.21 19.38 -17.95
N THR A 253 -12.22 20.05 -16.79
CA THR A 253 -11.03 20.16 -15.91
C THR A 253 -11.25 19.57 -14.53
N GLY A 254 -12.45 19.12 -14.19
CA GLY A 254 -12.79 18.59 -12.87
C GLY A 254 -12.83 19.65 -11.75
N VAL A 255 -12.46 20.90 -11.99
CA VAL A 255 -12.38 21.94 -10.96
C VAL A 255 -13.77 22.24 -10.41
N PRO A 256 -14.01 22.05 -9.09
CA PRO A 256 -15.30 22.32 -8.47
C PRO A 256 -15.59 23.81 -8.32
N THR A 257 -16.88 24.13 -8.19
CA THR A 257 -17.36 25.48 -7.90
C THR A 257 -17.87 25.51 -6.47
N LEU A 258 -17.12 26.15 -5.58
CA LEU A 258 -17.51 26.31 -4.17
C LEU A 258 -18.79 27.15 -4.06
N ASP A 259 -19.72 26.77 -3.18
CA ASP A 259 -20.89 27.58 -2.86
C ASP A 259 -20.44 28.88 -2.16
N PRO A 260 -20.95 30.06 -2.57
CA PRO A 260 -20.63 31.31 -1.88
C PRO A 260 -21.06 31.35 -0.40
N ASN A 261 -21.98 30.47 0.01
CA ASN A 261 -22.46 30.34 1.38
C ASN A 261 -21.85 29.16 2.14
N ASN A 262 -20.83 28.50 1.58
CA ASN A 262 -20.03 27.49 2.30
C ASN A 262 -19.68 28.00 3.67
N SER A 263 -19.72 27.53 4.74
CA SER A 263 -19.49 28.06 6.09
C SER A 263 -20.59 28.97 6.69
N THR A 264 -21.74 29.18 6.03
CA THR A 264 -22.83 29.99 6.59
C THR A 264 -24.23 29.44 6.33
N ALA A 265 -24.38 28.49 5.43
CA ALA A 265 -25.62 27.79 5.14
C ALA A 265 -25.73 26.50 5.96
N ALA A 266 -26.96 26.06 6.21
CA ALA A 266 -27.20 24.75 6.77
C ALA A 266 -26.76 23.69 5.76
N ASP A 267 -25.92 22.78 6.21
CA ASP A 267 -25.32 21.70 5.44
C ASP A 267 -26.37 20.75 4.84
N ALA A 268 -26.17 20.36 3.60
CA ALA A 268 -26.97 19.34 2.92
C ALA A 268 -26.47 17.89 3.16
N ASP A 269 -25.48 17.71 4.02
CA ASP A 269 -24.82 16.42 4.30
C ASP A 269 -24.23 15.81 3.01
N THR A 270 -23.58 16.64 2.19
CA THR A 270 -22.94 16.28 0.93
C THR A 270 -21.46 15.95 1.13
N GLN A 271 -20.89 15.17 0.22
CA GLN A 271 -19.49 14.84 0.19
C GLN A 271 -19.08 14.47 -1.23
N ILE A 272 -18.03 15.06 -1.76
CA ILE A 272 -17.41 14.63 -3.01
C ILE A 272 -16.13 13.85 -2.74
N LEU A 273 -15.68 13.03 -3.70
CA LEU A 273 -14.28 12.64 -3.77
C LEU A 273 -13.52 13.61 -4.65
N ALA A 274 -12.40 14.09 -4.15
CA ALA A 274 -11.52 14.98 -4.88
C ALA A 274 -10.06 14.55 -4.70
N HIS A 275 -9.19 15.04 -5.58
CA HIS A 275 -7.75 14.94 -5.39
C HIS A 275 -7.07 16.29 -5.51
N ARG A 276 -5.82 16.34 -4.98
CA ARG A 276 -4.85 17.42 -5.14
C ARG A 276 -3.50 16.83 -5.47
N THR A 277 -2.63 17.62 -6.12
CA THR A 277 -1.25 17.23 -6.45
C THR A 277 -0.25 18.16 -5.82
N TRP A 278 0.98 17.65 -5.56
CA TRP A 278 2.07 18.40 -4.97
C TRP A 278 3.42 17.92 -5.52
N ASP A 279 4.21 18.86 -6.03
CA ASP A 279 5.53 18.62 -6.63
C ASP A 279 6.68 18.53 -5.61
N GLY A 280 6.37 18.70 -4.32
CA GLY A 280 7.39 18.69 -3.24
C GLY A 280 8.25 19.94 -3.17
N ALA A 281 7.98 20.98 -3.96
CA ALA A 281 8.88 22.15 -4.07
C ALA A 281 8.66 23.20 -2.99
N ALA A 282 7.44 23.36 -2.47
CA ALA A 282 7.10 24.38 -1.47
C ALA A 282 6.09 23.85 -0.45
N ALA A 283 6.19 24.32 0.79
CA ALA A 283 5.19 24.05 1.82
C ALA A 283 3.82 24.59 1.38
N ASP A 284 2.75 23.84 1.68
CA ASP A 284 1.34 24.19 1.40
C ASP A 284 1.05 24.56 -0.07
N ALA A 285 1.88 24.12 -1.01
CA ALA A 285 1.74 24.42 -2.43
C ALA A 285 0.97 23.32 -3.20
N TRP A 286 -0.02 22.71 -2.56
CA TRP A 286 -0.91 21.77 -3.23
C TRP A 286 -1.77 22.46 -4.29
N SER A 287 -2.09 21.75 -5.37
CA SER A 287 -3.05 22.23 -6.37
C SER A 287 -4.42 22.52 -5.75
N GLY A 288 -5.29 23.24 -6.44
CA GLY A 288 -6.70 23.27 -6.11
C GLY A 288 -7.34 21.87 -6.21
N PRO A 289 -8.52 21.65 -5.56
CA PRO A 289 -9.22 20.38 -5.66
C PRO A 289 -9.68 20.11 -7.10
N VAL A 290 -9.65 18.84 -7.49
CA VAL A 290 -10.24 18.31 -8.72
C VAL A 290 -11.20 17.19 -8.31
N VAL A 291 -12.44 17.25 -8.79
CA VAL A 291 -13.47 16.26 -8.48
C VAL A 291 -13.14 14.92 -9.15
N ASP A 292 -13.22 13.84 -8.42
CA ASP A 292 -13.13 12.48 -8.96
C ASP A 292 -14.51 11.82 -9.04
N VAL A 293 -15.32 12.00 -7.99
CA VAL A 293 -16.71 11.52 -7.91
C VAL A 293 -17.56 12.63 -7.33
N SER A 294 -18.46 13.17 -8.15
CA SER A 294 -19.33 14.28 -7.75
C SER A 294 -20.57 13.85 -6.97
N GLY A 295 -20.92 12.56 -6.99
CA GLY A 295 -22.22 12.11 -6.46
C GLY A 295 -23.42 12.73 -7.19
N THR A 296 -24.61 12.59 -6.60
CA THR A 296 -25.83 13.23 -7.13
C THR A 296 -25.97 14.67 -6.63
N THR A 297 -26.79 15.47 -7.31
CA THR A 297 -27.16 16.80 -6.80
C THR A 297 -28.29 16.65 -5.79
N VAL A 298 -28.18 17.31 -4.65
CA VAL A 298 -29.20 17.39 -3.60
C VAL A 298 -29.54 18.85 -3.34
N THR A 299 -30.67 19.10 -2.71
CA THR A 299 -31.06 20.45 -2.27
C THR A 299 -31.04 20.49 -0.75
N GLY A 300 -30.14 21.29 -0.21
CA GLY A 300 -29.98 21.50 1.22
C GLY A 300 -31.14 22.24 1.90
N PRO A 301 -31.15 22.30 3.24
CA PRO A 301 -32.18 22.94 4.03
C PRO A 301 -32.39 24.43 3.69
N ALA A 302 -31.34 25.11 3.27
CA ALA A 302 -31.38 26.52 2.86
C ALA A 302 -31.90 26.75 1.41
N GLY A 303 -32.17 25.64 0.67
CA GLY A 303 -32.67 25.71 -0.70
C GLY A 303 -31.58 25.81 -1.76
N TYR A 304 -30.30 25.68 -1.40
CA TYR A 304 -29.17 25.59 -2.32
C TYR A 304 -29.10 24.18 -2.91
N SER A 305 -28.60 24.08 -4.15
CA SER A 305 -28.37 22.78 -4.80
C SER A 305 -26.89 22.51 -4.84
N GLU A 306 -26.45 21.39 -4.25
CA GLU A 306 -25.07 20.98 -4.08
C GLU A 306 -24.84 19.61 -4.70
N ILE A 307 -23.63 19.37 -5.20
CA ILE A 307 -23.17 18.04 -5.58
C ILE A 307 -22.65 17.31 -4.32
N GLY A 308 -22.44 15.99 -4.39
CA GLY A 308 -21.96 15.19 -3.26
C GLY A 308 -23.01 14.27 -2.66
N GLY A 309 -24.24 14.30 -3.18
CA GLY A 309 -25.31 13.40 -2.72
C GLY A 309 -24.93 11.93 -2.91
N GLY A 310 -25.18 11.13 -1.87
CA GLY A 310 -24.70 9.75 -1.76
C GLY A 310 -23.33 9.62 -1.10
N ARG A 311 -22.68 10.73 -0.75
CA ARG A 311 -21.45 10.81 0.05
C ARG A 311 -20.38 9.83 -0.43
N PRO A 312 -19.84 9.95 -1.67
CA PRO A 312 -18.74 9.11 -2.11
C PRO A 312 -17.50 9.33 -1.24
N GLY A 313 -16.89 8.25 -0.72
CA GLY A 313 -15.78 8.32 0.22
C GLY A 313 -14.87 7.09 0.21
N MET A 314 -13.88 7.03 1.08
CA MET A 314 -13.02 5.88 1.33
C MET A 314 -12.36 5.32 0.06
N THR A 315 -11.76 6.17 -0.75
CA THR A 315 -11.23 5.75 -2.06
C THR A 315 -9.92 5.00 -1.98
N ASN A 316 -9.71 4.11 -2.95
CA ASN A 316 -8.43 3.48 -3.26
C ASN A 316 -8.26 3.46 -4.77
N VAL A 317 -7.02 3.62 -5.25
CA VAL A 317 -6.69 3.68 -6.67
C VAL A 317 -5.51 2.75 -6.96
N VAL A 318 -5.64 1.91 -7.98
CA VAL A 318 -4.55 1.04 -8.45
C VAL A 318 -4.44 1.10 -9.97
N GLU A 319 -3.21 0.97 -10.47
CA GLU A 319 -2.96 0.76 -11.89
C GLU A 319 -3.26 -0.70 -12.26
N THR A 320 -3.92 -0.94 -13.38
CA THR A 320 -4.23 -2.28 -13.88
C THR A 320 -3.18 -2.76 -14.87
N SER A 321 -3.17 -4.07 -15.17
CA SER A 321 -2.17 -4.67 -16.07
C SER A 321 -2.33 -4.26 -17.54
N ASP A 322 -3.48 -3.73 -17.92
CA ASP A 322 -3.80 -3.20 -19.25
C ASP A 322 -3.56 -1.69 -19.36
N GLY A 323 -2.94 -1.06 -18.34
CA GLY A 323 -2.53 0.35 -18.36
C GLY A 323 -3.64 1.34 -18.03
N GLU A 324 -4.78 0.84 -17.54
CA GLU A 324 -5.85 1.66 -16.99
C GLU A 324 -5.67 1.85 -15.48
N TRP A 325 -6.49 2.68 -14.87
CA TRP A 325 -6.53 2.92 -13.45
C TRP A 325 -7.91 2.60 -12.91
N MET A 326 -7.97 1.77 -11.87
CA MET A 326 -9.19 1.43 -11.17
C MET A 326 -9.25 2.20 -9.85
N MET A 327 -10.32 2.98 -9.68
CA MET A 327 -10.72 3.60 -8.42
C MET A 327 -11.89 2.84 -7.84
N THR A 328 -11.85 2.49 -6.54
CA THR A 328 -13.02 2.03 -5.78
C THR A 328 -13.34 3.01 -4.66
N PHE A 329 -14.62 3.12 -4.30
CA PHE A 329 -15.08 4.03 -3.25
C PHE A 329 -16.40 3.56 -2.65
N GLU A 330 -16.72 4.04 -1.45
CA GLU A 330 -18.04 3.82 -0.87
C GLU A 330 -19.04 4.86 -1.38
N TYR A 331 -20.34 4.51 -1.34
CA TYR A 331 -21.42 5.35 -1.84
C TYR A 331 -22.76 4.98 -1.17
N TRP A 332 -23.43 5.97 -0.57
CA TRP A 332 -24.66 5.76 0.20
C TRP A 332 -25.93 6.30 -0.48
N GLY A 333 -25.85 6.64 -1.76
CA GLY A 333 -26.96 7.15 -2.57
C GLY A 333 -27.91 6.09 -3.12
N GLY A 334 -27.91 4.87 -2.57
CA GLY A 334 -28.75 3.75 -2.98
C GLY A 334 -28.08 2.83 -4.02
N GLY A 335 -28.58 1.60 -4.13
CA GLY A 335 -27.94 0.55 -4.92
C GLY A 335 -26.69 -0.02 -4.23
N ASP A 336 -25.66 -0.34 -5.01
CA ASP A 336 -24.38 -0.79 -4.48
C ASP A 336 -23.75 0.31 -3.64
N ASN A 337 -23.33 -0.04 -2.42
CA ASN A 337 -22.63 0.88 -1.53
C ASN A 337 -21.08 0.75 -1.63
N VAL A 338 -20.60 -0.03 -2.57
CA VAL A 338 -19.23 0.03 -3.08
C VAL A 338 -19.32 0.18 -4.60
N ARG A 339 -18.58 1.13 -5.12
CA ARG A 339 -18.59 1.48 -6.55
C ARG A 339 -17.18 1.64 -7.09
N TYR A 340 -17.06 1.68 -8.42
CA TYR A 340 -15.77 1.85 -9.09
C TYR A 340 -15.88 2.75 -10.31
N LYS A 341 -14.74 3.26 -10.73
CA LYS A 341 -14.49 3.92 -12.02
C LYS A 341 -13.21 3.36 -12.64
N ILE A 342 -13.16 3.35 -13.97
CA ILE A 342 -11.94 3.03 -14.74
C ILE A 342 -11.59 4.25 -15.58
N SER A 343 -10.32 4.66 -15.57
CA SER A 343 -9.79 5.76 -16.36
C SER A 343 -8.40 5.43 -16.88
N SER A 344 -8.05 5.92 -18.06
CA SER A 344 -6.69 5.85 -18.59
C SER A 344 -5.73 6.85 -17.94
N ASN A 345 -6.25 7.78 -17.15
CA ASN A 345 -5.48 8.75 -16.39
C ASN A 345 -6.04 8.85 -14.96
N PRO A 346 -5.24 8.61 -13.91
CA PRO A 346 -5.73 8.63 -12.53
C PRO A 346 -6.16 10.03 -12.05
N LEU A 347 -5.82 11.09 -12.79
CA LEU A 347 -6.24 12.46 -12.48
C LEU A 347 -7.53 12.89 -13.21
N ASP A 348 -8.17 12.01 -14.01
CA ASP A 348 -9.31 12.35 -14.85
C ASP A 348 -10.58 11.52 -14.53
N PHE A 349 -10.74 11.03 -13.31
CA PHE A 349 -11.91 10.22 -12.93
C PHE A 349 -13.24 11.00 -13.02
N TYR A 350 -13.21 12.34 -12.97
CA TYR A 350 -14.41 13.18 -13.19
C TYR A 350 -15.02 12.95 -14.59
N ALA A 351 -14.21 12.58 -15.58
CA ALA A 351 -14.64 12.44 -16.98
C ALA A 351 -15.26 11.08 -17.30
N VAL A 352 -15.13 10.08 -16.42
CA VAL A 352 -15.51 8.68 -16.68
C VAL A 352 -16.45 8.13 -15.61
N GLY A 353 -17.19 7.07 -15.96
CA GLY A 353 -18.02 6.31 -15.02
C GLY A 353 -19.23 7.01 -14.45
N GLY A 354 -19.63 8.17 -14.98
CA GLY A 354 -20.75 8.98 -14.50
C GLY A 354 -20.50 9.59 -13.12
N THR A 355 -21.49 10.34 -12.60
CA THR A 355 -21.35 11.10 -11.34
C THR A 355 -21.20 10.24 -10.10
N ALA A 356 -21.81 9.05 -10.09
CA ALA A 356 -21.83 8.12 -8.96
C ALA A 356 -21.01 6.82 -9.23
N GLY A 357 -20.31 6.73 -10.36
CA GLY A 357 -19.58 5.53 -10.76
C GLY A 357 -20.49 4.32 -11.05
N THR A 358 -19.88 3.15 -11.21
CA THR A 358 -20.53 1.86 -11.50
C THR A 358 -20.55 0.99 -10.24
N GLY A 359 -21.65 0.29 -9.98
CA GLY A 359 -21.74 -0.62 -8.84
C GLY A 359 -20.74 -1.78 -8.96
N ILE A 360 -20.05 -2.10 -7.87
CA ILE A 360 -19.01 -3.14 -7.82
C ILE A 360 -19.57 -4.53 -8.14
N SER A 361 -20.87 -4.76 -7.89
CA SER A 361 -21.54 -6.04 -8.20
C SER A 361 -21.63 -6.34 -9.70
N SER A 362 -21.34 -5.37 -10.56
CA SER A 362 -21.28 -5.58 -12.01
C SER A 362 -19.99 -6.23 -12.48
N LEU A 363 -18.94 -6.28 -11.64
CA LEU A 363 -17.69 -6.95 -11.98
C LEU A 363 -17.89 -8.48 -11.98
N PRO A 364 -17.34 -9.20 -12.98
CA PRO A 364 -17.55 -10.64 -13.12
C PRO A 364 -16.83 -11.41 -12.01
N VAL A 365 -17.54 -12.33 -11.35
CA VAL A 365 -17.00 -13.27 -10.36
C VAL A 365 -17.00 -14.67 -10.94
N THR A 366 -15.87 -15.35 -10.90
CA THR A 366 -15.68 -16.70 -11.48
C THR A 366 -15.89 -17.82 -10.46
N SER A 367 -15.64 -17.58 -9.19
CA SER A 367 -15.86 -18.55 -8.13
C SER A 367 -16.07 -17.90 -6.77
N GLY A 368 -16.78 -18.60 -5.88
CA GLY A 368 -17.17 -18.12 -4.57
C GLY A 368 -18.57 -17.51 -4.57
N SER A 369 -18.70 -16.30 -4.02
CA SER A 369 -19.96 -15.53 -4.04
C SER A 369 -20.31 -15.05 -5.45
N SER A 370 -21.58 -14.65 -5.62
CA SER A 370 -22.07 -14.15 -6.92
C SER A 370 -21.64 -12.72 -7.25
N ALA A 371 -21.07 -11.99 -6.30
CA ALA A 371 -20.63 -10.61 -6.46
C ALA A 371 -19.55 -10.26 -5.44
N LEU A 372 -18.78 -9.21 -5.70
CA LEU A 372 -17.83 -8.64 -4.76
C LEU A 372 -18.53 -8.06 -3.53
N ALA A 373 -17.82 -7.99 -2.39
CA ALA A 373 -18.38 -7.52 -1.14
C ALA A 373 -18.85 -6.06 -1.22
N GLN A 374 -19.89 -5.79 -0.45
CA GLN A 374 -20.47 -4.50 -0.16
C GLN A 374 -20.11 -4.06 1.27
N GLY A 375 -20.74 -3.04 1.80
CA GLY A 375 -20.63 -2.62 3.21
C GLY A 375 -19.79 -1.35 3.40
N GLY A 376 -19.39 -0.70 2.32
CA GLY A 376 -18.53 0.49 2.37
C GLY A 376 -17.06 0.16 2.61
N SER A 377 -16.25 1.18 2.80
CA SER A 377 -14.81 1.11 3.10
C SER A 377 -14.05 0.08 2.23
N PRO A 378 -14.06 0.21 0.88
CA PRO A 378 -13.33 -0.68 0.00
C PRO A 378 -11.82 -0.52 0.20
N VAL A 379 -11.09 -1.59 -0.11
CA VAL A 379 -9.63 -1.60 -0.17
C VAL A 379 -9.20 -2.30 -1.45
N LEU A 380 -8.26 -1.69 -2.18
CA LEU A 380 -7.56 -2.30 -3.30
C LEU A 380 -6.07 -2.41 -2.99
N LEU A 381 -5.48 -3.52 -3.38
CA LEU A 381 -4.04 -3.73 -3.35
C LEU A 381 -3.61 -4.39 -4.66
N ARG A 382 -2.65 -3.78 -5.37
CA ARG A 382 -1.96 -4.42 -6.48
C ARG A 382 -0.73 -5.15 -5.96
N LEU A 383 -0.64 -6.45 -6.22
CA LEU A 383 0.52 -7.27 -5.88
C LEU A 383 1.64 -7.10 -6.91
N PRO A 384 2.91 -7.39 -6.57
CA PRO A 384 4.03 -7.26 -7.49
C PRO A 384 3.89 -8.09 -8.78
N ASN A 385 3.17 -9.22 -8.72
CA ASN A 385 2.84 -10.04 -9.90
C ASN A 385 1.71 -9.47 -10.78
N GLY A 386 1.23 -8.26 -10.49
CA GLY A 386 0.17 -7.57 -11.22
C GLY A 386 -1.25 -7.93 -10.82
N ARG A 387 -1.45 -8.99 -10.02
CA ARG A 387 -2.76 -9.37 -9.48
C ARG A 387 -3.34 -8.24 -8.63
N ILE A 388 -4.66 -8.04 -8.68
CA ILE A 388 -5.34 -7.08 -7.82
C ILE A 388 -6.13 -7.82 -6.75
N VAL A 389 -6.06 -7.34 -5.51
CA VAL A 389 -6.81 -7.85 -4.36
C VAL A 389 -7.80 -6.79 -3.90
N PHE A 390 -9.04 -7.19 -3.66
CA PHE A 390 -10.15 -6.33 -3.22
C PHE A 390 -10.79 -6.87 -1.95
N ASN A 391 -11.19 -5.97 -1.06
CA ASN A 391 -12.09 -6.26 0.06
C ASN A 391 -13.01 -5.06 0.31
N ALA A 392 -14.15 -5.30 0.98
CA ALA A 392 -15.00 -4.27 1.56
C ALA A 392 -15.56 -4.74 2.91
N ALA A 393 -16.12 -3.82 3.68
CA ALA A 393 -16.48 -4.02 5.09
C ALA A 393 -17.48 -5.16 5.35
N GLY A 394 -18.30 -5.51 4.37
CA GLY A 394 -19.35 -6.54 4.52
C GLY A 394 -18.84 -7.99 4.52
N SER A 395 -17.55 -8.23 4.29
CA SER A 395 -17.01 -9.59 4.22
C SER A 395 -15.65 -9.74 4.91
N GLY A 396 -15.43 -10.92 5.49
CA GLY A 396 -14.11 -11.38 5.93
C GLY A 396 -13.24 -11.90 4.77
N ALA A 397 -13.85 -12.34 3.67
CA ALA A 397 -13.14 -12.77 2.47
C ALA A 397 -12.52 -11.61 1.71
N VAL A 398 -11.62 -11.91 0.81
CA VAL A 398 -11.08 -11.00 -0.21
C VAL A 398 -11.36 -11.56 -1.59
N TRP A 399 -11.29 -10.72 -2.61
CA TRP A 399 -11.40 -11.14 -4.02
C TRP A 399 -10.10 -10.84 -4.73
N THR A 400 -9.64 -11.79 -5.54
CA THR A 400 -8.44 -11.63 -6.36
C THR A 400 -8.81 -11.61 -7.84
N ASP A 401 -8.32 -10.64 -8.56
CA ASP A 401 -8.25 -10.67 -10.02
C ASP A 401 -6.85 -11.11 -10.45
N GLU A 402 -6.75 -12.33 -10.96
CA GLU A 402 -5.49 -12.95 -11.36
C GLU A 402 -4.86 -12.27 -12.58
N SER A 403 -5.67 -11.65 -13.43
CA SER A 403 -5.19 -10.93 -14.61
C SER A 403 -4.70 -9.51 -14.26
N GLY A 404 -5.21 -8.95 -13.17
CA GLY A 404 -5.00 -7.56 -12.79
C GLY A 404 -5.52 -6.54 -13.81
N SER A 405 -6.35 -6.95 -14.78
CA SER A 405 -6.86 -6.10 -15.85
C SER A 405 -8.10 -5.33 -15.40
N SER A 406 -8.34 -4.17 -15.98
CA SER A 406 -9.56 -3.37 -15.74
C SER A 406 -10.87 -4.12 -16.07
N THR A 407 -10.80 -5.19 -16.87
CA THR A 407 -11.90 -6.06 -17.28
C THR A 407 -11.78 -7.49 -16.74
N GLY A 408 -10.89 -7.70 -15.78
CA GLY A 408 -10.60 -9.01 -15.21
C GLY A 408 -11.77 -9.64 -14.45
N SER A 409 -11.62 -10.91 -14.14
CA SER A 409 -12.61 -11.68 -13.40
C SER A 409 -12.11 -12.00 -12.01
N TRP A 410 -13.00 -11.89 -11.04
CA TRP A 410 -12.67 -11.97 -9.62
C TRP A 410 -12.96 -13.34 -9.03
N THR A 411 -12.08 -13.83 -8.18
CA THR A 411 -12.21 -15.08 -7.42
C THR A 411 -12.23 -14.77 -5.93
N GLU A 412 -13.26 -15.27 -5.22
CA GLU A 412 -13.33 -15.13 -3.77
C GLU A 412 -12.31 -16.04 -3.07
N GLN A 413 -11.54 -15.44 -2.16
CA GLN A 413 -10.56 -16.11 -1.32
C GLN A 413 -10.99 -15.97 0.15
N GLN A 414 -11.13 -17.08 0.85
CA GLN A 414 -11.46 -17.08 2.27
C GLN A 414 -10.26 -16.64 3.11
N THR A 415 -10.51 -15.86 4.14
CA THR A 415 -9.50 -15.47 5.12
C THR A 415 -9.91 -15.86 6.53
N THR A 416 -8.98 -15.85 7.46
CA THR A 416 -9.25 -16.07 8.89
C THR A 416 -9.77 -14.81 9.60
N MET A 417 -9.70 -13.64 8.93
CA MET A 417 -10.13 -12.37 9.49
C MET A 417 -11.63 -12.18 9.38
N SER A 418 -12.24 -11.67 10.45
CA SER A 418 -13.65 -11.28 10.43
C SER A 418 -13.88 -10.04 9.58
N ALA A 419 -15.11 -9.85 9.08
CA ALA A 419 -15.53 -8.61 8.44
C ALA A 419 -15.30 -7.40 9.37
N ALA A 420 -14.79 -6.32 8.83
CA ALA A 420 -14.53 -5.08 9.57
C ALA A 420 -14.55 -3.87 8.65
N TYR A 421 -15.03 -2.73 9.17
CA TYR A 421 -14.93 -1.45 8.49
C TYR A 421 -13.47 -0.97 8.49
N SER A 422 -13.01 -0.37 7.40
CA SER A 422 -11.68 0.25 7.29
C SER A 422 -10.49 -0.71 7.46
N ARG A 423 -10.46 -1.83 6.77
CA ARG A 423 -9.30 -2.73 6.75
C ARG A 423 -8.08 -2.12 6.05
N SER A 424 -6.93 -2.71 6.33
CA SER A 424 -5.69 -2.56 5.55
C SER A 424 -5.30 -3.90 4.94
N LEU A 425 -4.85 -3.88 3.70
CA LEU A 425 -4.20 -4.98 3.00
C LEU A 425 -2.79 -4.52 2.66
N THR A 426 -1.78 -5.22 3.14
CA THR A 426 -0.36 -4.85 2.94
C THR A 426 0.42 -6.05 2.43
N TYR A 427 1.02 -5.93 1.25
CA TYR A 427 1.93 -6.95 0.76
C TYR A 427 3.22 -6.94 1.59
N VAL A 428 3.67 -8.11 2.01
CA VAL A 428 4.90 -8.32 2.80
C VAL A 428 5.93 -8.97 1.90
N PRO A 429 6.90 -8.22 1.34
CA PRO A 429 7.85 -8.73 0.35
C PRO A 429 8.61 -9.98 0.81
N ALA A 430 9.09 -9.97 2.05
CA ALA A 430 9.87 -11.08 2.61
C ALA A 430 9.11 -12.41 2.69
N THR A 431 7.79 -12.40 2.74
CA THR A 431 6.97 -13.63 2.82
C THR A 431 6.14 -13.87 1.56
N GLY A 432 5.98 -12.87 0.68
CA GLY A 432 5.07 -12.87 -0.44
C GLY A 432 3.58 -12.96 -0.06
N ARG A 433 3.27 -12.79 1.22
CA ARG A 433 1.93 -12.88 1.78
C ARG A 433 1.30 -11.48 1.87
N VAL A 434 0.02 -11.43 2.16
CA VAL A 434 -0.69 -10.18 2.43
C VAL A 434 -1.09 -10.15 3.89
N GLU A 435 -0.57 -9.17 4.62
CA GLU A 435 -1.01 -8.83 5.96
C GLU A 435 -2.35 -8.12 5.88
N ILE A 436 -3.34 -8.62 6.62
CA ILE A 436 -4.65 -8.00 6.79
C ILE A 436 -4.74 -7.46 8.21
N ILE A 437 -4.96 -6.16 8.34
CA ILE A 437 -5.25 -5.51 9.63
C ILE A 437 -6.67 -4.99 9.59
N GLY A 438 -7.44 -5.22 10.66
CA GLY A 438 -8.82 -4.77 10.75
C GLY A 438 -9.36 -4.85 12.16
N GLY A 439 -10.53 -4.27 12.37
CA GLY A 439 -11.23 -4.30 13.65
C GLY A 439 -11.62 -2.91 14.13
N LYS A 440 -12.36 -2.90 15.22
CA LYS A 440 -12.77 -1.71 15.97
C LYS A 440 -12.74 -2.04 17.45
N THR A 441 -12.33 -1.10 18.31
CA THR A 441 -12.09 -1.35 19.74
C THR A 441 -10.90 -2.28 19.98
N THR A 442 -10.78 -3.33 19.18
CA THR A 442 -9.64 -4.24 19.11
C THR A 442 -9.19 -4.32 17.66
N ILE A 443 -7.93 -3.99 17.43
CA ILE A 443 -7.28 -4.15 16.11
C ILE A 443 -6.61 -5.52 16.09
N GLN A 444 -7.02 -6.32 15.12
CA GLN A 444 -6.48 -7.65 14.85
C GLN A 444 -5.74 -7.68 13.53
N TYR A 445 -4.88 -8.66 13.38
CA TYR A 445 -4.12 -8.88 12.15
C TYR A 445 -3.94 -10.37 11.88
N ALA A 446 -3.78 -10.70 10.60
CA ALA A 446 -3.41 -12.04 10.15
C ALA A 446 -2.83 -11.98 8.73
N ASP A 447 -1.93 -12.92 8.42
CA ASP A 447 -1.39 -13.12 7.08
C ASP A 447 -2.29 -14.03 6.24
N VAL A 448 -2.40 -13.71 4.96
CA VAL A 448 -3.07 -14.55 3.96
C VAL A 448 -2.12 -14.83 2.80
N ASP A 449 -2.07 -16.10 2.40
CA ASP A 449 -1.33 -16.55 1.24
C ASP A 449 -2.26 -16.67 0.03
N PHE A 450 -2.01 -15.86 -0.99
CA PHE A 450 -2.72 -15.95 -2.27
C PHE A 450 -1.92 -16.71 -3.35
N GLY A 451 -1.01 -17.60 -2.93
CA GLY A 451 -0.15 -18.36 -3.81
C GLY A 451 1.11 -17.61 -4.24
N ASN A 452 1.46 -16.55 -3.52
CA ASN A 452 2.68 -15.76 -3.74
C ASN A 452 3.72 -15.93 -2.63
N SER A 453 3.51 -16.90 -1.71
CA SER A 453 4.52 -17.17 -0.66
C SER A 453 5.87 -17.45 -1.28
N VAL A 454 6.86 -16.71 -0.85
CA VAL A 454 8.23 -16.83 -1.34
C VAL A 454 9.00 -17.88 -0.54
N GLY A 455 9.88 -18.59 -1.21
CA GLY A 455 10.86 -19.50 -0.62
C GLY A 455 12.15 -18.77 -0.19
N ALA A 456 13.27 -19.47 -0.28
CA ALA A 456 14.58 -18.86 0.00
C ALA A 456 14.91 -17.77 -1.03
N TYR A 457 15.58 -16.73 -0.55
CA TYR A 457 16.19 -15.72 -1.40
C TYR A 457 17.63 -16.10 -1.73
N TYR A 458 18.10 -15.63 -2.86
CA TYR A 458 19.45 -15.88 -3.35
C TYR A 458 20.12 -14.58 -3.77
N GLU A 459 21.39 -14.43 -3.43
CA GLU A 459 22.28 -13.54 -4.15
C GLU A 459 22.71 -14.24 -5.45
N LEU A 460 22.55 -13.56 -6.58
CA LEU A 460 23.09 -14.02 -7.86
C LEU A 460 24.45 -13.35 -8.07
N VAL A 461 25.52 -14.09 -7.83
CA VAL A 461 26.90 -13.56 -7.87
C VAL A 461 27.53 -13.87 -9.22
N ASN A 462 27.96 -12.83 -9.94
CA ASN A 462 28.62 -12.99 -11.24
C ASN A 462 30.03 -13.61 -11.12
N GLU A 463 30.35 -14.64 -11.89
CA GLU A 463 31.62 -15.32 -11.86
C GLU A 463 32.82 -14.40 -12.21
N ASN A 464 32.62 -13.48 -13.17
CA ASN A 464 33.69 -12.60 -13.63
C ASN A 464 34.07 -11.51 -12.61
N SER A 465 33.08 -10.91 -11.96
CA SER A 465 33.29 -9.75 -11.10
C SER A 465 33.23 -10.07 -9.61
N GLY A 466 32.57 -11.17 -9.23
CA GLY A 466 32.23 -11.47 -7.84
C GLY A 466 31.21 -10.50 -7.23
N GLN A 467 30.47 -9.74 -8.06
CA GLN A 467 29.45 -8.81 -7.63
C GLN A 467 28.06 -9.40 -7.81
N ASN A 468 27.10 -8.90 -7.01
CA ASN A 468 25.72 -9.36 -7.01
C ASN A 468 24.91 -8.68 -8.12
N LEU A 469 23.93 -9.41 -8.67
CA LEU A 469 22.81 -8.84 -9.39
C LEU A 469 21.98 -7.98 -8.41
N GLY A 470 21.73 -6.74 -8.76
CA GLY A 470 20.90 -5.83 -7.97
C GLY A 470 20.13 -4.84 -8.83
N VAL A 471 19.31 -4.03 -8.19
CA VAL A 471 18.52 -2.97 -8.83
C VAL A 471 19.16 -1.62 -8.57
N LEU A 472 19.36 -0.82 -9.62
CA LEU A 472 20.03 0.48 -9.52
C LEU A 472 19.34 1.39 -8.50
N GLY A 473 20.10 1.78 -7.46
CA GLY A 473 19.64 2.67 -6.41
C GLY A 473 18.53 2.09 -5.52
N ALA A 474 18.39 0.76 -5.45
CA ALA A 474 17.33 0.06 -4.70
C ALA A 474 15.92 0.59 -5.05
N SER A 475 15.71 0.98 -6.30
CA SER A 475 14.47 1.59 -6.79
C SER A 475 13.30 0.61 -6.72
N LEU A 476 12.10 1.16 -6.44
CA LEU A 476 10.84 0.42 -6.46
C LEU A 476 10.07 0.59 -7.79
N LEU A 477 10.66 1.23 -8.81
CA LEU A 477 9.97 1.59 -10.04
C LEU A 477 10.16 0.55 -11.15
N ASP A 478 9.13 0.40 -11.98
CA ASP A 478 9.22 -0.33 -13.24
C ASP A 478 10.24 0.31 -14.18
N GLY A 479 10.94 -0.52 -14.96
CA GLY A 479 11.94 -0.07 -15.92
C GLY A 479 13.28 0.31 -15.31
N THR A 480 13.46 0.20 -14.00
CA THR A 480 14.77 0.45 -13.39
C THR A 480 15.77 -0.61 -13.82
N SER A 481 16.98 -0.16 -14.15
CA SER A 481 18.08 -1.00 -14.60
C SER A 481 18.49 -2.06 -13.59
N ALA A 482 18.63 -3.30 -14.05
CA ALA A 482 19.37 -4.33 -13.32
C ALA A 482 20.86 -4.11 -13.54
N VAL A 483 21.63 -4.06 -12.46
CA VAL A 483 23.07 -3.76 -12.45
C VAL A 483 23.82 -4.79 -11.62
N GLN A 484 25.15 -4.88 -11.79
CA GLN A 484 25.97 -5.55 -10.80
C GLN A 484 26.45 -4.56 -9.72
N TRP A 485 26.54 -5.02 -8.46
CA TRP A 485 26.97 -4.21 -7.34
C TRP A 485 27.70 -5.05 -6.29
N PRO A 486 28.71 -4.50 -5.56
CA PRO A 486 29.32 -5.20 -4.43
C PRO A 486 28.27 -5.63 -3.41
N ALA A 487 28.40 -6.83 -2.84
CA ALA A 487 27.51 -7.31 -1.78
C ALA A 487 27.47 -6.30 -0.62
N ASN A 488 26.27 -5.87 -0.22
CA ASN A 488 26.08 -4.85 0.82
C ASN A 488 24.91 -5.15 1.76
N SER A 489 24.37 -6.38 1.69
CA SER A 489 23.20 -6.84 2.46
C SER A 489 21.91 -6.02 2.23
N SER A 490 21.80 -5.31 1.11
CA SER A 490 20.59 -4.62 0.71
C SER A 490 19.64 -5.57 0.00
N THR A 491 18.35 -5.47 0.29
CA THR A 491 17.29 -6.36 -0.22
C THR A 491 17.09 -6.27 -1.74
N ASP A 492 17.56 -5.20 -2.38
CA ASP A 492 17.58 -5.07 -3.85
C ASP A 492 18.61 -6.00 -4.54
N GLN A 493 19.43 -6.72 -3.77
CA GLN A 493 20.36 -7.75 -4.25
C GLN A 493 19.89 -9.17 -3.93
N TYR A 494 18.69 -9.33 -3.34
CA TYR A 494 18.13 -10.62 -2.96
C TYR A 494 16.99 -10.99 -3.89
N TRP A 495 17.09 -12.17 -4.48
CA TRP A 495 16.18 -12.61 -5.54
C TRP A 495 15.50 -13.91 -5.16
N HIS A 496 14.18 -13.92 -5.20
CA HIS A 496 13.42 -15.15 -5.08
C HIS A 496 13.28 -15.82 -6.44
N VAL A 497 13.68 -17.09 -6.54
CA VAL A 497 13.56 -17.89 -7.76
C VAL A 497 12.27 -18.70 -7.68
N THR A 498 11.24 -18.27 -8.43
CA THR A 498 9.92 -18.90 -8.45
C THR A 498 9.74 -19.73 -9.71
N SER A 499 9.50 -21.04 -9.56
CA SER A 499 9.23 -21.90 -10.70
C SER A 499 7.87 -21.58 -11.33
N LEU A 500 7.88 -21.33 -12.64
CA LEU A 500 6.67 -21.10 -13.45
C LEU A 500 6.18 -22.36 -14.15
N GLY A 501 6.83 -23.49 -13.92
CA GLY A 501 6.62 -24.72 -14.67
C GLY A 501 7.30 -24.71 -16.04
N ASN A 502 7.24 -25.83 -16.74
CA ASN A 502 7.83 -26.00 -18.07
C ASN A 502 9.34 -25.67 -18.20
N GLY A 503 10.08 -25.69 -17.06
CA GLY A 503 11.53 -25.42 -17.02
C GLY A 503 11.92 -23.95 -17.06
N TYR A 504 11.03 -23.05 -16.73
CA TYR A 504 11.28 -21.62 -16.59
C TYR A 504 10.96 -21.13 -15.18
N ASP A 505 11.69 -20.11 -14.75
CA ASP A 505 11.59 -19.46 -13.45
C ASP A 505 11.40 -17.94 -13.64
N ALA A 506 10.74 -17.30 -12.68
CA ALA A 506 10.78 -15.86 -12.46
C ALA A 506 11.77 -15.55 -11.35
N LEU A 507 12.51 -14.46 -11.49
CA LEU A 507 13.41 -13.94 -10.44
C LEU A 507 12.77 -12.67 -9.90
N LEU A 508 12.29 -12.69 -8.65
CA LEU A 508 11.61 -11.57 -8.00
C LEU A 508 12.57 -10.91 -7.01
N ASP A 509 12.76 -9.62 -7.16
CA ASP A 509 13.54 -8.78 -6.25
C ASP A 509 12.85 -8.65 -4.88
N GLU A 510 13.55 -8.87 -3.78
CA GLU A 510 12.98 -8.81 -2.42
C GLU A 510 12.52 -7.40 -2.06
N ASN A 511 13.28 -6.38 -2.46
CA ASN A 511 13.00 -5.00 -2.13
C ASN A 511 11.71 -4.48 -2.80
N SER A 512 11.51 -4.80 -4.07
CA SER A 512 10.42 -4.25 -4.88
C SER A 512 9.31 -5.25 -5.17
N GLY A 513 9.57 -6.56 -5.02
CA GLY A 513 8.68 -7.65 -5.46
C GLY A 513 8.58 -7.77 -6.99
N ARG A 514 9.38 -7.02 -7.76
CA ARG A 514 9.34 -7.00 -9.22
C ARG A 514 10.19 -8.10 -9.85
N ALA A 515 9.79 -8.51 -11.05
CA ALA A 515 10.51 -9.52 -11.81
C ALA A 515 11.68 -8.91 -12.60
N LEU A 516 12.78 -9.64 -12.67
CA LEU A 516 13.84 -9.40 -13.64
C LEU A 516 13.31 -9.68 -15.06
N GLY A 517 13.38 -8.70 -15.94
CA GLY A 517 12.93 -8.81 -17.33
C GLY A 517 13.83 -8.06 -18.30
N ILE A 518 13.47 -8.06 -19.57
CA ILE A 518 14.18 -7.32 -20.61
C ILE A 518 13.34 -6.13 -21.08
N TRP A 519 13.96 -4.97 -21.12
CA TRP A 519 13.32 -3.72 -21.50
C TRP A 519 12.50 -3.85 -22.78
N GLN A 520 11.21 -3.49 -22.71
CA GLN A 520 10.24 -3.56 -23.81
C GLN A 520 10.12 -4.95 -24.46
N ALA A 521 10.35 -6.01 -23.71
CA ALA A 521 10.35 -7.40 -24.21
C ALA A 521 11.23 -7.58 -25.48
N SER A 522 12.31 -6.82 -25.61
CA SER A 522 13.22 -6.85 -26.76
C SER A 522 13.87 -8.23 -26.93
N THR A 523 14.02 -8.68 -28.17
CA THR A 523 14.80 -9.88 -28.51
C THR A 523 16.20 -9.54 -29.05
N ALA A 524 16.57 -8.27 -29.08
CA ALA A 524 17.86 -7.83 -29.59
C ALA A 524 18.99 -8.13 -28.59
N SER A 525 20.14 -8.57 -29.11
CA SER A 525 21.36 -8.66 -28.33
C SER A 525 21.80 -7.27 -27.87
N GLY A 526 22.15 -7.12 -26.59
CA GLY A 526 22.52 -5.85 -25.97
C GLY A 526 21.33 -5.08 -25.38
N ALA A 527 20.11 -5.61 -25.44
CA ALA A 527 18.98 -5.00 -24.78
C ALA A 527 19.13 -5.08 -23.25
N ASP A 528 18.75 -4.00 -22.57
CA ASP A 528 18.93 -3.84 -21.13
C ASP A 528 18.04 -4.79 -20.33
N ALA A 529 18.61 -5.35 -19.26
CA ALA A 529 17.87 -6.03 -18.22
C ALA A 529 17.35 -4.98 -17.21
N VAL A 530 16.10 -5.13 -16.82
CA VAL A 530 15.39 -4.21 -15.92
C VAL A 530 14.51 -4.99 -14.94
N GLN A 531 14.05 -4.33 -13.89
CA GLN A 531 12.93 -4.84 -13.11
C GLN A 531 11.61 -4.32 -13.66
N TRP A 532 10.54 -5.11 -13.55
CA TRP A 532 9.18 -4.73 -13.93
C TRP A 532 8.16 -5.52 -13.12
N VAL A 533 6.94 -4.96 -12.93
CA VAL A 533 5.85 -5.76 -12.36
C VAL A 533 5.75 -7.09 -13.09
N GLN A 534 5.71 -8.19 -12.32
CA GLN A 534 5.59 -9.52 -12.89
C GLN A 534 4.30 -9.65 -13.71
N ASN A 535 4.42 -10.19 -14.91
CA ASN A 535 3.31 -10.50 -15.80
C ASN A 535 3.59 -11.83 -16.52
N ALA A 536 2.69 -12.26 -17.40
CA ALA A 536 2.86 -13.52 -18.12
C ALA A 536 3.84 -13.44 -19.31
N SER A 537 4.49 -12.31 -19.54
CA SER A 537 5.39 -12.08 -20.67
C SER A 537 6.65 -12.92 -20.60
N TYR A 538 7.08 -13.45 -21.73
CA TYR A 538 8.24 -14.35 -21.80
C TYR A 538 9.59 -13.66 -21.56
N ASP A 539 9.66 -12.33 -21.65
CA ASP A 539 10.86 -11.57 -21.33
C ASP A 539 11.22 -11.56 -19.83
N GLN A 540 10.24 -11.87 -18.94
CA GLN A 540 10.43 -12.01 -17.51
C GLN A 540 10.63 -13.47 -17.06
N GLN A 541 10.78 -14.40 -17.98
CA GLN A 541 10.88 -15.82 -17.71
C GLN A 541 12.27 -16.32 -18.13
N TRP A 542 12.92 -17.02 -17.20
CA TRP A 542 14.32 -17.40 -17.33
C TRP A 542 14.51 -18.91 -17.18
N GLN A 543 15.32 -19.49 -18.02
CA GLN A 543 15.78 -20.86 -17.83
C GLN A 543 17.15 -20.83 -17.15
N LEU A 544 17.26 -21.44 -15.98
CA LEU A 544 18.52 -21.60 -15.26
C LEU A 544 19.19 -22.89 -15.73
N VAL A 545 20.23 -22.76 -16.53
CA VAL A 545 20.98 -23.91 -17.09
C VAL A 545 22.30 -24.08 -16.33
N ALA A 546 22.50 -25.23 -15.69
CA ALA A 546 23.70 -25.49 -14.90
C ALA A 546 24.95 -25.61 -15.77
N VAL A 547 26.00 -24.87 -15.40
CA VAL A 547 27.32 -24.88 -16.02
C VAL A 547 28.38 -25.06 -14.91
N GLY A 548 28.72 -26.29 -14.58
CA GLY A 548 29.60 -26.58 -13.43
C GLY A 548 28.94 -26.23 -12.11
N SER A 549 29.51 -25.30 -11.35
CA SER A 549 28.96 -24.75 -10.12
C SER A 549 28.16 -23.43 -10.31
N TYR A 550 27.99 -23.01 -11.56
CA TYR A 550 27.29 -21.78 -11.94
C TYR A 550 26.06 -22.09 -12.78
N TYR A 551 25.32 -21.06 -13.09
CA TYR A 551 24.16 -21.09 -14.00
C TYR A 551 24.31 -20.03 -15.09
N GLU A 552 23.92 -20.37 -16.32
CA GLU A 552 23.51 -19.38 -17.31
C GLU A 552 22.01 -19.16 -17.17
N LEU A 553 21.59 -17.89 -17.26
CA LEU A 553 20.18 -17.49 -17.22
C LEU A 553 19.73 -17.13 -18.62
N LEU A 554 18.98 -18.02 -19.28
CA LEU A 554 18.49 -17.82 -20.66
C LEU A 554 17.09 -17.22 -20.63
N ASN A 555 16.94 -16.06 -21.26
CA ASN A 555 15.64 -15.40 -21.38
C ASN A 555 14.73 -16.20 -22.33
N ARG A 556 13.50 -16.52 -21.90
CA ARG A 556 12.54 -17.32 -22.66
C ARG A 556 12.14 -16.67 -23.99
N ASN A 557 12.02 -15.34 -24.03
CA ASN A 557 11.57 -14.62 -25.20
C ASN A 557 12.62 -14.57 -26.32
N SER A 558 13.89 -14.43 -25.95
CA SER A 558 14.99 -14.22 -26.89
C SER A 558 15.94 -15.43 -27.05
N GLY A 559 16.00 -16.32 -26.04
CA GLY A 559 17.03 -17.36 -25.93
C GLY A 559 18.43 -16.81 -25.63
N LEU A 560 18.56 -15.52 -25.26
CA LEU A 560 19.82 -14.88 -24.94
C LEU A 560 20.12 -14.96 -23.45
N ALA A 561 21.43 -14.97 -23.10
CA ALA A 561 21.89 -15.09 -21.71
C ALA A 561 21.98 -13.71 -21.01
N LEU A 562 21.60 -13.66 -19.74
CA LEU A 562 21.86 -12.51 -18.87
C LEU A 562 23.38 -12.28 -18.74
N THR A 563 23.83 -11.09 -19.08
CA THR A 563 25.24 -10.77 -19.28
C THR A 563 25.60 -9.43 -18.64
N VAL A 564 26.71 -9.35 -17.93
CA VAL A 564 27.27 -8.04 -17.55
C VAL A 564 27.83 -7.36 -18.78
N SER A 565 27.32 -6.17 -19.11
CA SER A 565 27.70 -5.43 -20.30
C SER A 565 29.21 -5.20 -20.40
N GLY A 566 29.80 -5.54 -21.56
CA GLY A 566 31.23 -5.41 -21.82
C GLY A 566 32.13 -6.25 -20.91
N ALA A 567 31.60 -7.28 -20.24
CA ALA A 567 32.32 -8.06 -19.21
C ALA A 567 32.96 -7.15 -18.13
N SER A 568 32.31 -6.05 -17.81
CA SER A 568 32.77 -5.08 -16.82
C SER A 568 32.91 -5.74 -15.44
N THR A 569 33.89 -5.27 -14.65
CA THR A 569 34.01 -5.60 -13.21
C THR A 569 33.75 -4.37 -12.33
N THR A 570 33.23 -3.27 -12.93
CA THR A 570 32.94 -2.04 -12.23
C THR A 570 31.55 -2.11 -11.59
N GLU A 571 31.39 -1.59 -10.37
CA GLU A 571 30.10 -1.43 -9.73
C GLU A 571 29.16 -0.54 -10.57
N GLY A 572 27.86 -0.83 -10.54
CA GLY A 572 26.85 -0.14 -11.33
C GLY A 572 26.84 -0.50 -12.81
N ALA A 573 27.64 -1.48 -13.25
CA ALA A 573 27.62 -1.89 -14.64
C ALA A 573 26.27 -2.53 -14.99
N GLN A 574 25.66 -2.04 -16.08
CA GLN A 574 24.38 -2.48 -16.61
C GLN A 574 24.41 -3.95 -17.01
N LEU A 575 23.36 -4.69 -16.68
CA LEU A 575 23.12 -6.00 -17.24
C LEU A 575 22.31 -5.92 -18.52
N VAL A 576 22.65 -6.79 -19.47
CA VAL A 576 22.03 -6.89 -20.79
C VAL A 576 21.79 -8.34 -21.13
N GLN A 577 21.03 -8.62 -22.18
CA GLN A 577 21.01 -9.96 -22.77
C GLN A 577 21.96 -10.07 -23.95
N GLN A 578 22.70 -11.18 -24.08
CA GLN A 578 23.60 -11.45 -25.21
C GLN A 578 23.61 -12.96 -25.54
N ALA A 579 24.02 -13.30 -26.76
CA ALA A 579 24.23 -14.70 -27.10
C ALA A 579 25.23 -15.35 -26.12
N TYR A 580 24.89 -16.53 -25.62
CA TYR A 580 25.80 -17.25 -24.73
C TYR A 580 27.08 -17.63 -25.47
N ALA A 581 28.20 -17.25 -24.91
CA ALA A 581 29.54 -17.46 -25.47
C ALA A 581 30.47 -18.21 -24.51
N GLY A 582 29.99 -18.73 -23.39
CA GLY A 582 30.77 -19.36 -22.34
C GLY A 582 31.67 -18.38 -21.56
N SER A 583 31.33 -17.10 -21.58
CA SER A 583 32.05 -16.06 -20.83
C SER A 583 31.66 -16.08 -19.34
N THR A 584 32.63 -15.87 -18.46
CA THR A 584 32.41 -15.75 -17.01
C THR A 584 31.44 -14.58 -16.66
N SER A 585 31.35 -13.56 -17.52
CA SER A 585 30.37 -12.46 -17.35
C SER A 585 28.93 -12.88 -17.59
N GLN A 586 28.67 -14.12 -18.07
CA GLN A 586 27.35 -14.72 -18.32
C GLN A 586 27.01 -15.83 -17.31
N LEU A 587 27.90 -16.07 -16.34
CA LEU A 587 27.74 -17.13 -15.37
C LEU A 587 27.49 -16.57 -13.97
N TRP A 588 26.56 -17.19 -13.28
CA TRP A 588 26.03 -16.72 -11.99
C TRP A 588 25.98 -17.85 -10.98
N SER A 589 26.50 -17.65 -9.78
CA SER A 589 26.22 -18.55 -8.66
C SER A 589 25.01 -18.07 -7.88
N LEU A 590 24.21 -19.02 -7.40
CA LEU A 590 23.09 -18.73 -6.48
C LEU A 590 23.59 -19.04 -5.07
N VAL A 591 23.72 -18.00 -4.27
CA VAL A 591 24.12 -18.08 -2.86
C VAL A 591 22.88 -17.81 -2.01
N GLU A 592 22.43 -18.83 -1.26
CA GLU A 592 21.25 -18.68 -0.41
C GLU A 592 21.52 -17.65 0.69
N VAL A 593 20.59 -16.69 0.84
CA VAL A 593 20.63 -15.69 1.90
C VAL A 593 20.16 -16.35 3.19
N SER A 594 21.05 -16.48 4.16
CA SER A 594 20.66 -16.94 5.49
C SER A 594 19.95 -15.79 6.23
N SER A 595 18.71 -16.01 6.62
CA SER A 595 17.93 -15.12 7.50
C SER A 595 18.59 -14.89 8.86
#